data_c5abeaf6780bf43133ad65528919d3a3
#
_entry.id   c5abeaf6780bf43133ad65528919d3a3
#
_cell.length_a   1.000
_cell.length_b   1.000
_cell.length_c   1.000
_cell.angle_alpha   90.00
_cell.angle_beta   90.00
_cell.angle_gamma   90.00
#
_symmetry.space_group_name_H-M   'P 1'
#
loop_
_entity.id
_entity.type
_entity.pdbx_description
1 polymer ?
#
loop_
_entity_poly.entity_id
_entity_poly.type
_entity_poly.pdbx_seq_one_letter_code
_entity_poly.pdbx_strand_id
1 'polypeptide(L)' 'YIAVSITNSCRYCVHSHTAAARSKGMTDAMYADLLRVVATAGRTNQLLNGLQVPVDPVFEME' A
#
# COMPACT_ATOMS: atom_id res chain seq x y z
N TYR A 1 -2.58 -6.61 5.12
CA TYR A 1 -3.47 -7.09 4.05
C TYR A 1 -4.25 -5.98 3.36
N ILE A 2 -4.67 -4.95 4.10
CA ILE A 2 -5.41 -3.83 3.50
C ILE A 2 -4.55 -3.14 2.44
N ALA A 3 -3.30 -2.82 2.77
CA ALA A 3 -2.40 -2.12 1.85
C ALA A 3 -2.18 -2.91 0.56
N VAL A 4 -1.96 -4.22 0.67
CA VAL A 4 -1.78 -5.08 -0.50
C VAL A 4 -3.06 -5.12 -1.33
N SER A 5 -4.22 -5.21 -0.67
CA SER A 5 -5.52 -5.26 -1.34
C SER A 5 -5.79 -3.98 -2.13
N ILE A 6 -5.46 -2.82 -1.57
CA ILE A 6 -5.62 -1.54 -2.26
C ILE A 6 -4.68 -1.47 -3.46
N THR A 7 -3.43 -1.83 -3.26
CA THR A 7 -2.41 -1.77 -4.31
C THR A 7 -2.75 -2.68 -5.49
N ASN A 8 -3.33 -3.85 -5.21
CA ASN A 8 -3.71 -4.82 -6.24
C ASN A 8 -5.13 -4.63 -6.75
N SER A 9 -5.83 -3.58 -6.33
CA SER A 9 -7.17 -3.25 -6.79
C SER A 9 -8.19 -4.38 -6.54
N CYS A 10 -8.04 -5.09 -5.44
CA CYS A 10 -8.96 -6.16 -5.08
C CYS A 10 -10.10 -5.61 -4.21
N ARG A 11 -11.23 -5.26 -4.85
CA ARG A 11 -12.35 -4.67 -4.13
C ARG A 11 -12.87 -5.56 -3.01
N TYR A 12 -13.08 -6.84 -3.29
CA TYR A 12 -13.54 -7.79 -2.27
C TYR A 12 -12.56 -7.84 -1.10
N CYS A 13 -11.27 -7.90 -1.39
CA CYS A 13 -10.24 -8.01 -0.37
C CYS A 13 -10.17 -6.74 0.49
N VAL A 14 -10.31 -5.56 -0.11
CA VAL A 14 -10.34 -4.31 0.65
C VAL A 14 -11.51 -4.32 1.63
N HIS A 15 -12.71 -4.69 1.17
CA HIS A 15 -13.87 -4.73 2.04
C HIS A 15 -13.71 -5.75 3.17
N SER A 16 -13.30 -6.97 2.86
CA SER A 16 -13.21 -8.03 3.86
C SER A 16 -12.13 -7.74 4.90
N HIS A 17 -10.95 -7.31 4.47
CA HIS A 17 -9.86 -7.02 5.39
C HIS A 17 -10.11 -5.75 6.21
N THR A 18 -10.76 -4.75 5.63
CA THR A 18 -11.15 -3.54 6.36
C THR A 18 -12.16 -3.87 7.44
N ALA A 19 -13.17 -4.68 7.12
CA ALA A 19 -14.15 -5.12 8.11
C ALA A 19 -13.50 -5.90 9.24
N ALA A 20 -12.59 -6.81 8.92
CA ALA A 20 -11.87 -7.59 9.92
C ALA A 20 -11.03 -6.69 10.83
N ALA A 21 -10.33 -5.71 10.27
CA ALA A 21 -9.52 -4.79 11.05
C ALA A 21 -10.38 -3.93 11.97
N ARG A 22 -11.54 -3.44 11.48
CA ARG A 22 -12.46 -2.65 12.30
C ARG A 22 -13.00 -3.47 13.46
N SER A 23 -13.29 -4.74 13.24
CA SER A 23 -13.77 -5.62 14.33
C SER A 23 -12.70 -5.83 15.39
N LYS A 24 -11.43 -5.60 15.06
CA LYS A 24 -10.31 -5.70 16.00
C LYS A 24 -9.86 -4.35 16.56
N GLY A 25 -10.62 -3.28 16.31
CA GLY A 25 -10.39 -1.99 16.92
C GLY A 25 -9.81 -0.91 16.04
N MET A 26 -9.71 -1.12 14.72
CA MET A 26 -9.25 -0.06 13.82
C MET A 26 -10.26 1.07 13.80
N THR A 27 -9.80 2.29 14.11
CA THR A 27 -10.62 3.50 14.07
C THR A 27 -10.57 4.16 12.69
N ASP A 28 -11.49 5.11 12.46
CA ASP A 28 -11.45 5.88 11.21
C ASP A 28 -10.16 6.67 11.06
N ALA A 29 -9.63 7.21 12.17
CA ALA A 29 -8.35 7.93 12.14
C ALA A 29 -7.20 7.00 11.75
N MET A 30 -7.19 5.79 12.28
CA MET A 30 -6.18 4.79 11.94
C MET A 30 -6.28 4.40 10.46
N TYR A 31 -7.49 4.24 9.95
CA TYR A 31 -7.69 3.92 8.54
C TYR A 31 -7.22 5.05 7.64
N ALA A 32 -7.50 6.30 8.00
CA ALA A 32 -7.03 7.47 7.25
C ALA A 32 -5.50 7.53 7.21
N ASP A 33 -4.84 7.23 8.32
CA ASP A 33 -3.37 7.18 8.36
C ASP A 33 -2.83 6.07 7.48
N LEU A 34 -3.47 4.92 7.47
CA LEU A 34 -3.08 3.80 6.61
C LEU A 34 -3.17 4.21 5.14
N LEU A 35 -4.28 4.84 4.74
CA LEU A 35 -4.46 5.29 3.36
C LEU A 35 -3.40 6.31 2.96
N ARG A 36 -3.02 7.19 3.88
CA ARG A 36 -1.98 8.18 3.62
C ARG A 36 -0.64 7.51 3.33
N VAL A 37 -0.29 6.49 4.08
CA VAL A 37 0.94 5.72 3.89
C VAL A 37 0.91 4.99 2.55
N VAL A 38 -0.19 4.31 2.24
CA VAL A 38 -0.35 3.58 0.98
C VAL A 38 -0.23 4.52 -0.22
N ALA A 39 -0.90 5.68 -0.16
CA ALA A 39 -0.87 6.64 -1.25
C ALA A 39 0.53 7.24 -1.45
N THR A 40 1.23 7.55 -0.35
CA THR A 40 2.58 8.10 -0.40
C THR A 40 3.57 7.10 -1.00
N ALA A 41 3.51 5.85 -0.55
CA ALA A 41 4.36 4.80 -1.08
C ALA A 41 4.07 4.54 -2.56
N GLY A 42 2.79 4.52 -2.94
CA GLY A 42 2.38 4.32 -4.33
C GLY A 42 2.88 5.44 -5.23
N ARG A 43 2.80 6.70 -4.76
CA ARG A 43 3.32 7.83 -5.50
C ARG A 43 4.81 7.69 -5.77
N THR A 44 5.58 7.33 -4.76
CA THR A 44 7.03 7.13 -4.90
C THR A 44 7.32 6.01 -5.90
N ASN A 45 6.62 4.89 -5.80
CA ASN A 45 6.81 3.77 -6.71
C ASN A 45 6.52 4.16 -8.15
N GLN A 46 5.44 4.90 -8.38
CA GLN A 46 5.06 5.33 -9.71
C GLN A 46 6.07 6.31 -10.30
N LEU A 47 6.58 7.24 -9.49
CA LEU A 47 7.60 8.18 -9.94
C LEU A 47 8.89 7.47 -10.33
N LEU A 48 9.35 6.54 -9.50
CA LEU A 48 10.57 5.82 -9.79
C LEU A 48 10.43 4.98 -11.06
N ASN A 49 9.29 4.34 -11.25
CA ASN A 49 9.01 3.56 -12.45
C ASN A 49 8.92 4.45 -13.69
N GLY A 50 8.18 5.55 -13.59
CA GLY A 50 7.99 6.46 -14.72
C GLY A 50 9.26 7.16 -15.16
N LEU A 51 10.13 7.48 -14.20
CA LEU A 51 11.43 8.08 -14.48
C LEU A 51 12.48 7.05 -14.89
N GLN A 52 12.15 5.77 -14.79
CA GLN A 52 13.04 4.67 -15.13
C GLN A 52 14.37 4.77 -14.37
N VAL A 53 14.26 5.07 -13.08
CA VAL A 53 15.44 5.18 -12.23
C VAL A 53 16.15 3.82 -12.18
N PRO A 54 17.46 3.76 -12.49
CA PRO A 54 18.16 2.50 -12.46
C PRO A 54 18.33 1.99 -11.02
N VAL A 55 18.34 0.67 -10.90
CA VAL A 55 18.57 0.03 -9.60
C VAL A 55 20.07 0.12 -9.27
N ASP A 56 20.36 0.54 -8.04
CA ASP A 56 21.75 0.59 -7.59
C ASP A 56 22.34 -0.83 -7.61
N PRO A 57 23.58 -0.99 -8.13
CA PRO A 57 24.14 -2.36 -8.27
C PRO A 57 24.15 -3.15 -6.97
N VAL A 58 24.29 -2.47 -5.81
CA VAL A 58 24.30 -3.16 -4.52
C VAL A 58 22.98 -3.86 -4.23
N PHE A 59 21.88 -3.43 -4.86
CA PHE A 59 20.56 -4.02 -4.66
C PHE A 59 20.23 -5.11 -5.68
N GLU A 60 21.08 -5.34 -6.65
CA GLU A 60 20.88 -6.37 -7.68
C GLU A 60 21.45 -7.72 -7.28
N MET A 61 21.50 -7.99 -6.00
CA MET A 61 22.00 -9.25 -5.46
C MET A 61 20.89 -10.29 -5.48
N GLU A 62 21.22 -11.46 -5.94
CA GLU A 62 20.28 -12.57 -5.99
C GLU A 62 20.78 -13.71 -5.18
#